data_936d05dee8a68a62c1558dd08f1e6c35
#
_entry.id   936d05dee8a68a62c1558dd08f1e6c35
#
_cell.length_a   1.000
_cell.length_b   1.000
_cell.length_c   1.000
_cell.angle_alpha   90.00
_cell.angle_beta   90.00
_cell.angle_gamma   90.00
#
_symmetry.space_group_name_H-M   'P 1'
#
loop_
_entity.id
_entity.type
_entity.pdbx_description
1 polymer ?
#
loop_
_entity_poly.entity_id
_entity_poly.type
_entity_poly.pdbx_seq_one_letter_code
_entity_poly.pdbx_strand_id
1 'polypeptide(L)'
;MRRIALAGLVLALAGCGGGESGHGTATLWVTRDRGAHVVYSGSVPAGLDAIQVVERRLKLTTRYGGRYVQSIDGIDGSLSGQRDWFYFVDGIEGDRSAADVTVHPGDVVWWDYRHWTPATEDIPAVVGAYPHPFIDSDTRVVGDPALARPIARQVHGTVGAPGGARNVIVVGGTSSPETVRIGRFHRGYRLDLGVDAARRLARDPTALRYRF
;
A
#
# COMPACT_ATOMS: atom_id res chain seq x y z
N MET A 1 -20.13 -71.00 28.77
CA MET A 1 -20.70 -69.69 28.52
C MET A 1 -19.62 -68.76 28.04
N ARG A 2 -19.50 -68.56 26.71
CA ARG A 2 -18.49 -67.68 26.08
C ARG A 2 -19.12 -66.33 25.80
N ARG A 3 -18.59 -65.31 26.42
CA ARG A 3 -19.02 -63.93 26.13
C ARG A 3 -18.19 -63.39 24.97
N ILE A 4 -18.84 -63.09 23.85
CA ILE A 4 -18.27 -62.42 22.68
C ILE A 4 -18.35 -60.94 22.94
N ALA A 5 -17.22 -60.26 23.04
CA ALA A 5 -17.16 -58.78 23.07
C ALA A 5 -17.06 -58.25 21.63
N LEU A 6 -18.08 -57.50 21.21
CA LEU A 6 -18.08 -56.79 19.96
C LEU A 6 -17.25 -55.50 20.14
N ALA A 7 -16.12 -55.40 19.47
CA ALA A 7 -15.35 -54.16 19.38
C ALA A 7 -15.89 -53.30 18.23
N GLY A 8 -16.57 -52.19 18.58
CA GLY A 8 -17.01 -51.21 17.60
C GLY A 8 -15.84 -50.38 17.06
N LEU A 9 -15.59 -50.49 15.75
CA LEU A 9 -14.65 -49.69 15.04
C LEU A 9 -15.24 -48.32 14.70
N VAL A 10 -14.87 -47.27 15.41
CA VAL A 10 -15.23 -45.90 15.08
C VAL A 10 -14.26 -45.42 13.97
N LEU A 11 -14.80 -45.31 12.72
CA LEU A 11 -14.14 -44.63 11.63
C LEU A 11 -14.23 -43.11 11.89
N ALA A 12 -13.14 -42.52 12.30
CA ALA A 12 -12.98 -41.06 12.25
C ALA A 12 -12.79 -40.63 10.78
N LEU A 13 -13.83 -40.07 10.19
CA LEU A 13 -13.72 -39.34 8.92
C LEU A 13 -12.90 -38.08 9.18
N ALA A 14 -11.60 -38.14 8.91
CA ALA A 14 -10.76 -36.97 8.76
C ALA A 14 -11.25 -36.21 7.52
N GLY A 15 -12.10 -35.22 7.74
CA GLY A 15 -12.45 -34.24 6.71
C GLY A 15 -11.17 -33.54 6.26
N CYS A 16 -10.71 -33.84 5.06
CA CYS A 16 -9.77 -33.00 4.34
C CYS A 16 -10.47 -31.66 4.07
N GLY A 17 -10.42 -30.74 5.03
CA GLY A 17 -10.58 -29.35 4.74
C GLY A 17 -9.48 -28.96 3.76
N GLY A 18 -9.82 -28.77 2.48
CA GLY A 18 -8.93 -28.20 1.49
C GLY A 18 -8.47 -26.83 2.00
N GLY A 19 -7.29 -26.80 2.62
CA GLY A 19 -6.62 -25.57 2.94
C GLY A 19 -6.35 -24.86 1.63
N GLU A 20 -7.00 -23.74 1.38
CA GLU A 20 -6.48 -22.74 0.46
C GLU A 20 -5.05 -22.49 0.92
N SER A 21 -4.10 -22.92 0.12
CA SER A 21 -2.68 -22.71 0.33
C SER A 21 -2.47 -21.21 0.38
N GLY A 22 -2.33 -20.68 1.59
CA GLY A 22 -2.38 -19.25 1.88
C GLY A 22 -1.27 -18.51 1.17
N HIS A 23 -1.61 -17.81 0.13
CA HIS A 23 -0.74 -16.82 -0.52
C HIS A 23 -0.51 -15.58 0.36
N GLY A 24 -0.86 -15.61 1.64
CA GLY A 24 -0.80 -14.47 2.55
C GLY A 24 -1.87 -13.42 2.24
N THR A 25 -1.74 -12.26 2.88
CA THR A 25 -2.67 -11.14 2.72
C THR A 25 -1.95 -9.86 2.36
N ALA A 26 -2.67 -8.97 1.64
CA ALA A 26 -2.30 -7.60 1.36
C ALA A 26 -3.33 -6.66 1.99
N THR A 27 -3.04 -5.37 2.01
CA THR A 27 -3.96 -4.33 2.44
C THR A 27 -4.56 -3.65 1.22
N LEU A 28 -5.88 -3.50 1.20
CA LEU A 28 -6.58 -2.69 0.20
C LEU A 28 -7.10 -1.41 0.84
N TRP A 29 -6.78 -0.28 0.25
CA TRP A 29 -7.39 1.02 0.52
C TRP A 29 -8.10 1.53 -0.74
N VAL A 30 -9.32 2.04 -0.56
CA VAL A 30 -10.06 2.76 -1.60
C VAL A 30 -10.49 4.08 -1.01
N THR A 31 -10.07 5.18 -1.63
CA THR A 31 -10.29 6.54 -1.14
C THR A 31 -10.78 7.47 -2.24
N ARG A 32 -11.14 8.69 -1.87
CA ARG A 32 -11.43 9.79 -2.79
C ARG A 32 -10.68 11.05 -2.36
N ASP A 33 -10.51 11.93 -3.33
CA ASP A 33 -10.02 13.29 -3.13
C ASP A 33 -8.66 13.31 -2.41
N ARG A 34 -7.72 12.49 -2.95
CA ARG A 34 -6.35 12.35 -2.46
C ARG A 34 -6.30 11.88 -1.01
N GLY A 35 -7.01 10.78 -0.74
CA GLY A 35 -7.03 10.17 0.59
C GLY A 35 -7.93 10.86 1.61
N ALA A 36 -8.58 11.97 1.27
CA ALA A 36 -9.41 12.74 2.21
C ALA A 36 -10.65 11.97 2.69
N HIS A 37 -11.18 11.07 1.85
CA HIS A 37 -12.38 10.29 2.16
C HIS A 37 -12.13 8.80 1.95
N VAL A 38 -12.13 8.03 3.02
CA VAL A 38 -11.96 6.56 2.96
C VAL A 38 -13.30 5.93 2.57
N VAL A 39 -13.31 5.17 1.46
CA VAL A 39 -14.43 4.35 1.00
C VAL A 39 -14.30 2.93 1.58
N TYR A 40 -13.09 2.36 1.51
CA TYR A 40 -12.78 1.04 2.06
C TYR A 40 -11.36 0.99 2.60
N SER A 41 -11.16 0.24 3.67
CA SER A 41 -9.84 -0.11 4.21
C SER A 41 -9.91 -1.49 4.86
N GLY A 42 -9.11 -2.43 4.39
CA GLY A 42 -9.13 -3.78 4.95
C GLY A 42 -8.15 -4.74 4.30
N SER A 43 -8.10 -5.97 4.82
CA SER A 43 -7.25 -7.03 4.30
C SER A 43 -7.91 -7.74 3.11
N VAL A 44 -7.09 -8.12 2.14
CA VAL A 44 -7.47 -8.90 0.95
C VAL A 44 -6.49 -10.04 0.73
N PRO A 45 -6.89 -11.14 0.04
CA PRO A 45 -5.94 -12.18 -0.36
C PRO A 45 -4.88 -11.62 -1.30
N ALA A 46 -3.62 -12.01 -1.11
CA ALA A 46 -2.56 -11.81 -2.08
C ALA A 46 -2.60 -12.87 -3.19
N GLY A 47 -1.79 -12.71 -4.24
CA GLY A 47 -1.73 -13.62 -5.40
C GLY A 47 -2.76 -13.31 -6.48
N LEU A 48 -3.59 -12.30 -6.31
CA LEU A 48 -4.54 -11.76 -7.28
C LEU A 48 -3.93 -10.52 -7.97
N ASP A 49 -4.52 -10.06 -9.08
CA ASP A 49 -4.17 -8.77 -9.63
C ASP A 49 -4.82 -7.60 -8.87
N ALA A 50 -4.34 -6.36 -9.12
CA ALA A 50 -4.80 -5.18 -8.38
C ALA A 50 -6.25 -4.76 -8.69
N ILE A 51 -6.89 -5.32 -9.73
CA ILE A 51 -8.33 -5.20 -9.99
C ILE A 51 -9.08 -6.25 -9.18
N GLN A 52 -8.66 -7.50 -9.25
CA GLN A 52 -9.29 -8.62 -8.57
C GLN A 52 -9.35 -8.43 -7.05
N VAL A 53 -8.33 -7.82 -6.43
CA VAL A 53 -8.38 -7.52 -4.98
C VAL A 53 -9.49 -6.55 -4.62
N VAL A 54 -9.84 -5.59 -5.50
CA VAL A 54 -10.99 -4.70 -5.31
C VAL A 54 -12.30 -5.48 -5.42
N GLU A 55 -12.44 -6.33 -6.43
CA GLU A 55 -13.64 -7.14 -6.67
C GLU A 55 -13.99 -8.08 -5.50
N ARG A 56 -12.97 -8.46 -4.69
CA ARG A 56 -13.21 -9.24 -3.47
C ARG A 56 -13.98 -8.48 -2.39
N ARG A 57 -14.07 -7.16 -2.47
CA ARG A 57 -14.63 -6.32 -1.39
C ARG A 57 -15.69 -5.35 -1.86
N LEU A 58 -15.60 -4.85 -3.09
CA LEU A 58 -16.43 -3.77 -3.61
C LEU A 58 -16.96 -4.14 -5.00
N LYS A 59 -18.06 -3.52 -5.39
CA LYS A 59 -18.57 -3.60 -6.76
C LYS A 59 -17.61 -2.85 -7.68
N LEU A 60 -17.26 -3.48 -8.77
CA LEU A 60 -16.33 -2.88 -9.74
C LEU A 60 -16.89 -3.08 -11.15
N THR A 61 -16.75 -2.08 -12.00
CA THR A 61 -17.00 -2.21 -13.44
C THR A 61 -15.74 -1.83 -14.21
N THR A 62 -15.51 -2.54 -15.30
CA THR A 62 -14.34 -2.35 -16.13
C THR A 62 -14.70 -2.10 -17.58
N ARG A 63 -13.74 -1.56 -18.34
CA ARG A 63 -13.78 -1.43 -19.81
C ARG A 63 -12.56 -2.09 -20.43
N TYR A 64 -12.53 -2.13 -21.76
CA TYR A 64 -11.41 -2.64 -22.54
C TYR A 64 -10.98 -4.05 -22.13
N GLY A 65 -11.96 -4.97 -22.00
CA GLY A 65 -11.68 -6.36 -21.65
C GLY A 65 -11.14 -6.56 -20.22
N GLY A 66 -11.57 -5.75 -19.29
CA GLY A 66 -11.15 -5.87 -17.88
C GLY A 66 -9.89 -5.08 -17.51
N ARG A 67 -9.31 -4.33 -18.46
CA ARG A 67 -8.01 -3.68 -18.26
C ARG A 67 -8.07 -2.25 -17.70
N TYR A 68 -9.26 -1.66 -17.68
CA TYR A 68 -9.49 -0.29 -17.20
C TYR A 68 -10.65 -0.26 -16.22
N VAL A 69 -10.45 0.31 -15.05
CA VAL A 69 -11.49 0.45 -14.03
C VAL A 69 -12.37 1.65 -14.38
N GLN A 70 -13.65 1.38 -14.67
CA GLN A 70 -14.64 2.41 -14.96
C GLN A 70 -15.29 2.96 -13.69
N SER A 71 -15.65 2.05 -12.76
CA SER A 71 -16.24 2.46 -11.48
C SER A 71 -15.83 1.53 -10.35
N ILE A 72 -15.76 2.08 -9.14
CA ILE A 72 -15.69 1.34 -7.90
C ILE A 72 -16.83 1.81 -7.01
N ASP A 73 -17.65 0.87 -6.52
CA ASP A 73 -18.80 1.08 -5.64
C ASP A 73 -19.77 2.16 -6.13
N GLY A 74 -20.01 2.18 -7.46
CA GLY A 74 -20.92 3.12 -8.11
C GLY A 74 -20.36 4.52 -8.34
N ILE A 75 -19.08 4.75 -8.07
CA ILE A 75 -18.41 6.01 -8.37
C ILE A 75 -17.72 5.87 -9.73
N ASP A 76 -18.32 6.50 -10.75
CA ASP A 76 -17.84 6.40 -12.13
C ASP A 76 -16.73 7.39 -12.43
N GLY A 77 -15.73 6.95 -13.21
CA GLY A 77 -14.78 7.82 -13.87
C GLY A 77 -15.48 8.76 -14.86
N SER A 78 -15.03 10.01 -14.95
CA SER A 78 -15.59 11.05 -15.81
C SER A 78 -14.50 11.81 -16.55
N LEU A 79 -14.31 11.50 -17.82
CA LEU A 79 -13.31 12.19 -18.64
C LEU A 79 -13.63 13.67 -18.79
N SER A 80 -14.90 14.02 -19.02
CA SER A 80 -15.34 15.42 -19.13
C SER A 80 -15.25 16.19 -17.79
N GLY A 81 -15.42 15.47 -16.67
CA GLY A 81 -15.23 16.00 -15.32
C GLY A 81 -13.78 15.95 -14.83
N GLN A 82 -12.87 15.43 -15.64
CA GLN A 82 -11.46 15.22 -15.27
C GLN A 82 -11.32 14.54 -13.91
N ARG A 83 -12.13 13.51 -13.66
CA ARG A 83 -12.07 12.67 -12.44
C ARG A 83 -11.97 11.22 -12.83
N ASP A 84 -11.03 10.51 -12.20
CA ASP A 84 -10.81 9.09 -12.50
C ASP A 84 -10.22 8.34 -11.30
N TRP A 85 -10.14 7.01 -11.46
CA TRP A 85 -9.51 6.10 -10.54
C TRP A 85 -8.04 5.92 -10.89
N PHE A 86 -7.18 6.20 -9.93
CA PHE A 86 -5.74 5.95 -9.99
C PHE A 86 -5.36 4.93 -8.93
N TYR A 87 -4.37 4.09 -9.23
CA TYR A 87 -3.93 3.11 -8.25
C TYR A 87 -2.44 3.22 -7.96
N PHE A 88 -2.10 2.81 -6.75
CA PHE A 88 -0.74 2.73 -6.23
C PHE A 88 -0.54 1.35 -5.62
N VAL A 89 0.67 0.80 -5.76
CA VAL A 89 1.11 -0.36 -4.98
C VAL A 89 2.33 0.10 -4.18
N ASP A 90 2.28 -0.10 -2.87
CA ASP A 90 3.33 0.33 -1.95
C ASP A 90 3.68 1.82 -2.07
N GLY A 91 2.67 2.63 -2.35
CA GLY A 91 2.81 4.07 -2.52
C GLY A 91 3.38 4.51 -3.87
N ILE A 92 3.64 3.60 -4.79
CA ILE A 92 4.13 3.89 -6.16
C ILE A 92 2.95 3.82 -7.12
N GLU A 93 2.76 4.86 -7.94
CA GLU A 93 1.70 4.89 -8.96
C GLU A 93 1.90 3.80 -10.00
N GLY A 94 0.81 3.13 -10.37
CA GLY A 94 0.83 2.11 -11.41
C GLY A 94 1.12 2.71 -12.78
N ASP A 95 2.13 2.16 -13.46
CA ASP A 95 2.59 2.56 -14.80
C ASP A 95 2.00 1.73 -15.93
N ARG A 96 1.06 0.83 -15.60
CA ARG A 96 0.42 -0.12 -16.52
C ARG A 96 -1.00 -0.43 -16.06
N SER A 97 -1.72 -1.30 -16.81
CA SER A 97 -3.02 -1.78 -16.35
C SER A 97 -2.89 -2.50 -15.01
N ALA A 98 -3.78 -2.19 -14.08
CA ALA A 98 -3.85 -2.87 -12.78
C ALA A 98 -4.14 -4.38 -12.90
N ALA A 99 -4.69 -4.83 -14.05
CA ALA A 99 -4.86 -6.24 -14.38
C ALA A 99 -3.52 -6.97 -14.64
N ASP A 100 -2.43 -6.23 -14.88
CA ASP A 100 -1.10 -6.79 -15.13
C ASP A 100 -0.19 -6.73 -13.89
N VAL A 101 -0.73 -6.32 -12.74
CA VAL A 101 0.03 -6.12 -11.49
C VAL A 101 -0.41 -7.14 -10.46
N THR A 102 0.43 -8.15 -10.22
CA THR A 102 0.19 -9.13 -9.16
C THR A 102 0.45 -8.52 -7.79
N VAL A 103 -0.50 -8.71 -6.88
CA VAL A 103 -0.43 -8.26 -5.49
C VAL A 103 0.26 -9.33 -4.64
N HIS A 104 1.31 -8.95 -3.92
CA HIS A 104 2.09 -9.87 -3.07
C HIS A 104 1.68 -9.75 -1.59
N PRO A 105 2.03 -10.74 -0.76
CA PRO A 105 1.83 -10.64 0.68
C PRO A 105 2.54 -9.42 1.27
N GLY A 106 1.80 -8.64 2.05
CA GLY A 106 2.31 -7.42 2.67
C GLY A 106 2.12 -6.14 1.86
N ASP A 107 1.80 -6.23 0.56
CA ASP A 107 1.57 -5.06 -0.29
C ASP A 107 0.41 -4.19 0.24
N VAL A 108 0.52 -2.90 0.00
CA VAL A 108 -0.56 -1.92 0.14
C VAL A 108 -1.05 -1.51 -1.24
N VAL A 109 -2.21 -2.01 -1.64
CA VAL A 109 -2.90 -1.59 -2.86
C VAL A 109 -3.83 -0.45 -2.51
N TRP A 110 -3.62 0.70 -3.11
CA TRP A 110 -4.40 1.91 -2.83
C TRP A 110 -5.01 2.47 -4.11
N TRP A 111 -6.33 2.50 -4.19
CA TRP A 111 -7.10 3.16 -5.23
C TRP A 111 -7.63 4.48 -4.72
N ASP A 112 -7.44 5.56 -5.51
CA ASP A 112 -7.97 6.89 -5.17
C ASP A 112 -8.70 7.51 -6.35
N TYR A 113 -9.94 7.94 -6.11
CA TYR A 113 -10.76 8.69 -7.04
C TYR A 113 -10.48 10.17 -6.90
N ARG A 114 -9.83 10.77 -7.88
CA ARG A 114 -9.40 12.16 -7.79
C ARG A 114 -9.65 12.97 -9.06
N HIS A 115 -9.74 14.28 -8.89
CA HIS A 115 -9.60 15.20 -10.00
C HIS A 115 -8.14 15.19 -10.50
N TRP A 116 -7.99 15.24 -11.82
CA TRP A 116 -6.69 15.28 -12.47
C TRP A 116 -6.63 16.40 -13.50
N THR A 117 -5.45 16.88 -13.82
CA THR A 117 -5.11 17.78 -14.91
C THR A 117 -3.85 17.24 -15.57
N PRO A 118 -3.49 17.67 -16.78
CA PRO A 118 -2.23 17.23 -17.39
C PRO A 118 -0.98 17.44 -16.51
N ALA A 119 -1.03 18.43 -15.59
CA ALA A 119 0.06 18.68 -14.65
C ALA A 119 0.01 17.82 -13.37
N THR A 120 -1.11 17.14 -13.09
CA THR A 120 -1.35 16.37 -11.87
C THR A 120 -1.87 14.95 -12.16
N GLU A 121 -1.82 14.52 -13.42
CA GLU A 121 -2.18 13.16 -13.82
C GLU A 121 -1.19 12.17 -13.19
N ASP A 122 0.09 12.40 -13.39
CA ASP A 122 1.15 11.59 -12.80
C ASP A 122 1.51 12.07 -11.39
N ILE A 123 1.35 11.18 -10.42
CA ILE A 123 1.86 11.35 -9.05
C ILE A 123 2.76 10.14 -8.77
N PRO A 124 4.06 10.22 -9.05
CA PRO A 124 4.94 9.04 -9.12
C PRO A 124 5.04 8.27 -7.81
N ALA A 125 4.75 8.91 -6.70
CA ALA A 125 4.68 8.26 -5.40
C ALA A 125 3.87 9.09 -4.40
N VAL A 126 3.25 8.39 -3.45
CA VAL A 126 2.50 8.96 -2.32
C VAL A 126 3.07 8.46 -1.00
N VAL A 127 3.08 9.33 0.01
CA VAL A 127 3.67 9.01 1.31
C VAL A 127 2.72 8.21 2.21
N GLY A 128 1.44 8.22 1.91
CA GLY A 128 0.41 7.62 2.77
C GLY A 128 0.52 6.12 2.97
N ALA A 129 1.23 5.41 2.07
CA ALA A 129 1.54 4.00 2.21
C ALA A 129 2.80 3.72 3.07
N TYR A 130 3.37 4.76 3.73
CA TYR A 130 4.52 4.54 4.60
C TYR A 130 4.31 3.34 5.54
N PRO A 131 5.31 2.48 5.74
CA PRO A 131 6.73 2.63 5.44
C PRO A 131 7.15 2.36 3.99
N HIS A 132 6.24 1.95 3.10
CA HIS A 132 6.53 1.83 1.67
C HIS A 132 6.71 3.21 1.00
N PRO A 133 7.56 3.31 -0.03
CA PRO A 133 8.42 2.28 -0.64
C PRO A 133 9.81 2.16 0.01
N PHE A 134 9.98 2.61 1.25
CA PHE A 134 11.26 2.72 1.95
C PHE A 134 11.65 1.45 2.72
N ILE A 135 10.64 0.65 3.15
CA ILE A 135 10.87 -0.57 3.94
C ILE A 135 11.58 -1.65 3.10
N ASP A 136 12.45 -2.44 3.76
CA ASP A 136 13.19 -3.55 3.16
C ASP A 136 13.96 -3.19 1.88
N SER A 137 14.37 -1.94 1.80
CA SER A 137 15.07 -1.33 0.66
C SER A 137 16.35 -0.67 1.16
N ASP A 138 17.32 -0.41 0.28
CA ASP A 138 18.50 0.39 0.65
C ASP A 138 18.07 1.84 0.92
N THR A 139 17.67 2.10 2.17
CA THR A 139 17.16 3.38 2.63
C THR A 139 18.10 4.02 3.65
N ARG A 140 18.50 5.28 3.38
CA ARG A 140 19.24 6.12 4.31
C ARG A 140 18.32 7.16 4.94
N VAL A 141 18.45 7.32 6.26
CA VAL A 141 17.74 8.37 7.00
C VAL A 141 18.76 9.42 7.46
N VAL A 142 18.59 10.63 6.97
CA VAL A 142 19.52 11.77 7.16
C VAL A 142 18.88 12.79 8.10
N GLY A 143 19.61 13.31 9.05
CA GLY A 143 19.17 14.37 9.95
C GLY A 143 19.49 14.09 11.41
N ASP A 144 18.80 14.79 12.31
CA ASP A 144 18.99 14.64 13.76
C ASP A 144 18.83 13.17 14.20
N PRO A 145 19.86 12.55 14.80
CA PRO A 145 19.83 11.17 15.23
C PRO A 145 18.65 10.82 16.18
N ALA A 146 18.17 11.77 16.97
CA ALA A 146 17.04 11.54 17.87
C ALA A 146 15.74 11.25 17.10
N LEU A 147 15.56 11.81 15.92
CA LEU A 147 14.42 11.59 15.04
C LEU A 147 14.73 10.54 13.96
N ALA A 148 15.94 10.54 13.43
CA ALA A 148 16.32 9.65 12.34
C ALA A 148 16.37 8.16 12.75
N ARG A 149 16.86 7.84 13.96
CA ARG A 149 16.95 6.45 14.44
C ARG A 149 15.61 5.71 14.56
N PRO A 150 14.56 6.29 15.15
CA PRO A 150 13.24 5.66 15.15
C PRO A 150 12.71 5.39 13.74
N ILE A 151 12.81 6.38 12.85
CA ILE A 151 12.35 6.27 11.45
C ILE A 151 13.17 5.21 10.70
N ALA A 152 14.49 5.17 10.89
CA ALA A 152 15.34 4.14 10.28
C ALA A 152 14.94 2.73 10.71
N ARG A 153 14.57 2.52 11.99
CA ARG A 153 14.06 1.22 12.46
C ARG A 153 12.74 0.83 11.78
N GLN A 154 11.84 1.79 11.55
CA GLN A 154 10.54 1.52 10.91
C GLN A 154 10.68 1.04 9.46
N VAL A 155 11.73 1.48 8.76
CA VAL A 155 11.98 1.12 7.35
C VAL A 155 13.09 0.09 7.18
N HIS A 156 13.63 -0.47 8.27
CA HIS A 156 14.80 -1.36 8.28
C HIS A 156 16.03 -0.73 7.60
N GLY A 157 16.11 0.60 7.64
CA GLY A 157 17.17 1.39 7.03
C GLY A 157 18.30 1.77 8.01
N THR A 158 19.20 2.60 7.56
CA THR A 158 20.34 3.06 8.37
C THR A 158 20.42 4.59 8.43
N VAL A 159 20.91 5.13 9.57
CA VAL A 159 21.15 6.57 9.73
C VAL A 159 22.52 6.94 9.16
N GLY A 160 22.58 8.01 8.36
CA GLY A 160 23.82 8.51 7.80
C GLY A 160 23.66 9.28 6.50
N ALA A 161 24.78 9.67 5.88
CA ALA A 161 24.78 10.36 4.60
C ALA A 161 24.10 9.52 3.51
N PRO A 162 23.47 10.15 2.51
CA PRO A 162 22.75 9.44 1.45
C PRO A 162 23.61 8.41 0.70
N GLY A 163 24.88 8.76 0.43
CA GLY A 163 25.77 7.90 -0.35
C GLY A 163 25.16 7.52 -1.70
N GLY A 164 25.27 6.23 -2.07
CA GLY A 164 24.64 5.65 -3.24
C GLY A 164 23.30 4.96 -2.96
N ALA A 165 22.66 5.24 -1.81
CA ALA A 165 21.41 4.60 -1.42
C ALA A 165 20.31 4.80 -2.46
N ARG A 166 19.47 3.79 -2.60
CA ARG A 166 18.31 3.83 -3.49
C ARG A 166 17.29 4.86 -3.01
N ASN A 167 16.98 4.82 -1.71
CA ASN A 167 15.99 5.71 -1.10
C ASN A 167 16.62 6.56 0.01
N VAL A 168 16.06 7.76 0.19
CA VAL A 168 16.52 8.70 1.23
C VAL A 168 15.31 9.29 1.96
N ILE A 169 15.38 9.30 3.28
CA ILE A 169 14.46 10.06 4.13
C ILE A 169 15.26 11.18 4.81
N VAL A 170 14.90 12.42 4.58
CA VAL A 170 15.56 13.59 5.17
C VAL A 170 14.67 14.17 6.27
N VAL A 171 15.22 14.30 7.46
CA VAL A 171 14.52 14.77 8.66
C VAL A 171 15.03 16.17 9.02
N GLY A 172 14.12 17.13 9.12
CA GLY A 172 14.42 18.49 9.56
C GLY A 172 15.12 19.37 8.52
N GLY A 173 15.26 18.90 7.28
CA GLY A 173 15.92 19.62 6.18
C GLY A 173 15.04 20.64 5.45
N THR A 174 13.88 21.00 5.99
CA THR A 174 12.89 21.88 5.33
C THR A 174 12.60 23.12 6.16
N SER A 175 12.22 24.22 5.51
CA SER A 175 11.89 25.49 6.15
C SER A 175 10.60 25.45 6.97
N SER A 176 9.65 24.56 6.62
CA SER A 176 8.42 24.36 7.36
C SER A 176 8.49 23.09 8.22
N PRO A 177 8.17 23.16 9.53
CA PRO A 177 8.22 22.01 10.44
C PRO A 177 7.17 20.93 10.08
N GLU A 178 6.11 21.28 9.35
CA GLU A 178 5.03 20.39 8.94
C GLU A 178 5.22 19.78 7.55
N THR A 179 6.32 20.12 6.86
CA THR A 179 6.57 19.61 5.51
C THR A 179 6.57 18.09 5.46
N VAL A 180 5.85 17.55 4.50
CA VAL A 180 5.94 16.18 4.04
C VAL A 180 5.94 16.23 2.52
N ARG A 181 7.04 15.80 1.88
CA ARG A 181 7.19 15.80 0.43
C ARG A 181 7.89 14.53 0.00
N ILE A 182 7.27 13.78 -0.90
CA ILE A 182 7.88 12.64 -1.56
C ILE A 182 8.12 12.96 -3.04
N GLY A 183 9.19 12.44 -3.60
CA GLY A 183 9.51 12.59 -5.02
C GLY A 183 10.55 11.60 -5.48
N ARG A 184 10.78 11.56 -6.80
CA ARG A 184 11.83 10.69 -7.38
C ARG A 184 13.22 11.13 -6.93
N PHE A 185 14.08 10.16 -6.69
CA PHE A 185 15.48 10.38 -6.31
C PHE A 185 16.34 9.27 -6.95
N HIS A 186 17.13 9.63 -7.95
CA HIS A 186 17.90 8.66 -8.73
C HIS A 186 17.07 7.46 -9.21
N ARG A 187 17.33 6.26 -8.64
CA ARG A 187 16.62 5.02 -8.96
C ARG A 187 15.49 4.70 -7.97
N GLY A 188 15.22 5.58 -7.03
CA GLY A 188 14.24 5.39 -5.96
C GLY A 188 13.50 6.67 -5.62
N TYR A 189 13.29 6.88 -4.32
CA TYR A 189 12.47 7.97 -3.81
C TYR A 189 13.16 8.72 -2.67
N ARG A 190 12.80 10.00 -2.53
CA ARG A 190 13.20 10.84 -1.42
C ARG A 190 11.95 11.35 -0.70
N LEU A 191 11.96 11.21 0.62
CA LEU A 191 10.97 11.79 1.53
C LEU A 191 11.63 12.89 2.35
N ASP A 192 11.14 14.12 2.21
CA ASP A 192 11.56 15.25 3.04
C ASP A 192 10.51 15.50 4.12
N LEU A 193 10.95 15.46 5.37
CA LEU A 193 10.14 15.67 6.55
C LEU A 193 10.61 16.91 7.31
N GLY A 194 9.69 17.83 7.58
CA GLY A 194 9.89 18.87 8.57
C GLY A 194 9.99 18.27 9.98
N VAL A 195 10.51 19.02 10.91
CA VAL A 195 10.84 18.50 12.27
C VAL A 195 9.60 17.96 13.00
N ASP A 196 8.45 18.61 12.87
CA ASP A 196 7.22 18.17 13.57
C ASP A 196 6.57 16.98 12.88
N ALA A 197 6.57 16.94 11.54
CA ALA A 197 6.16 15.77 10.79
C ALA A 197 7.03 14.55 11.14
N ALA A 198 8.34 14.73 11.22
CA ALA A 198 9.28 13.68 11.61
C ALA A 198 9.06 13.19 13.06
N ARG A 199 8.77 14.10 14.00
CA ARG A 199 8.43 13.73 15.38
C ARG A 199 7.17 12.87 15.46
N ARG A 200 6.13 13.22 14.67
CA ARG A 200 4.92 12.40 14.62
C ARG A 200 5.22 11.02 14.04
N LEU A 201 5.90 10.99 12.90
CA LEU A 201 6.23 9.72 12.23
C LEU A 201 7.13 8.83 13.10
N ALA A 202 8.09 9.41 13.80
CA ALA A 202 8.98 8.67 14.70
C ALA A 202 8.24 7.97 15.86
N ARG A 203 7.07 8.51 16.27
CA ARG A 203 6.22 7.96 17.33
C ARG A 203 5.17 6.99 16.80
N ASP A 204 4.64 7.28 15.62
CA ASP A 204 3.54 6.54 15.00
C ASP A 204 3.82 6.36 13.49
N PRO A 205 4.15 5.14 13.03
CA PRO A 205 4.37 4.86 11.62
C PRO A 205 3.11 5.07 10.76
N THR A 206 1.94 5.17 11.36
CA THR A 206 0.67 5.43 10.66
C THR A 206 0.33 6.92 10.54
N ALA A 207 1.16 7.81 11.09
CA ALA A 207 0.90 9.26 11.11
C ALA A 207 0.72 9.92 9.73
N LEU A 208 1.17 9.25 8.67
CA LEU A 208 1.05 9.70 7.29
C LEU A 208 0.01 8.93 6.48
N ARG A 209 -0.75 8.00 7.09
CA ARG A 209 -1.71 7.16 6.39
C ARG A 209 -2.70 7.99 5.57
N TYR A 210 -2.93 7.55 4.32
CA TYR A 210 -3.76 8.22 3.30
C TYR A 210 -3.27 9.61 2.86
N ARG A 211 -2.07 10.03 3.22
CA ARG A 211 -1.54 11.33 2.79
C ARG A 211 -0.88 11.23 1.41
N PHE A 212 -1.27 12.15 0.52
CA PHE A 212 -0.60 12.38 -0.78
C PHE A 212 0.60 13.29 -0.64
#